data_5d75646d2b9662cb47ab43f2f759d4c1
#
_entry.id   5d75646d2b9662cb47ab43f2f759d4c1
#
_cell.length_a   1.000
_cell.length_b   1.000
_cell.length_c   1.000
_cell.angle_alpha   90.00
_cell.angle_beta   90.00
_cell.angle_gamma   90.00
#
_symmetry.space_group_name_H-M   'P 1'
#
loop_
_entity.id
_entity.type
_entity.pdbx_description
1 polymer ?
#
loop_
_entity_poly.entity_id
_entity_poly.type
_entity_poly.pdbx_seq_one_letter_code
_entity_poly.pdbx_strand_id
1 'polypeptide(L)'
;MEQLNQGRYSTLEVRERAVEAISRGLPMGEVAEAYGIDRTTLYRWVSRSKTIGLLRKVGSGRPRLLEHLTTEELVNIVLKPAISFGYETDLWTIGRLHRVIQEKYQVEISQDTIWRRLREAGLTYQKPERQYFQVDEDARKEWMRSEAPKIRRTVKKLNALLYFQDEANVSLTAFLGKTWAPRGKTPRQKVTGTRGGVAAMSAISGSGRLIFKLHEKRICSEEVIEFLGQMLKHHKNRHLVVVMDQAPPHTSHKTMNYINTKSRLHVFHLPKYSPDWNQDEKVWNHLKHQELKGHQAKTKPELKELTETKLTTMSSNPSLLRGIFFRCCVADFFR
;
A
#
# COMPACT_ATOMS: atom_id res chain seq x y z
N MET A 1 40.89 -28.47 0.75
CA MET A 1 40.38 -28.73 -0.61
C MET A 1 38.88 -28.56 -0.56
N GLU A 2 38.37 -27.41 -0.95
CA GLU A 2 36.93 -27.15 -1.03
C GLU A 2 36.30 -28.04 -2.09
N GLN A 3 35.16 -28.65 -1.75
CA GLN A 3 34.40 -29.50 -2.66
C GLN A 3 33.78 -28.62 -3.76
N LEU A 4 34.48 -28.55 -4.93
CA LEU A 4 34.07 -27.81 -6.10
C LEU A 4 32.92 -28.44 -6.90
N ASN A 5 32.14 -29.36 -6.31
CA ASN A 5 31.10 -30.09 -7.06
C ASN A 5 29.85 -30.36 -6.23
N GLN A 6 28.98 -29.38 -6.08
CA GLN A 6 27.64 -29.58 -5.52
C GLN A 6 26.52 -29.32 -6.53
N GLY A 7 26.74 -29.45 -7.81
CA GLY A 7 25.69 -29.33 -8.83
C GLY A 7 25.78 -30.50 -9.83
N ARG A 8 24.62 -30.94 -10.32
CA ARG A 8 24.48 -31.98 -11.36
C ARG A 8 25.24 -31.69 -12.66
N TYR A 9 25.86 -30.48 -12.77
CA TYR A 9 26.55 -30.01 -13.97
C TYR A 9 27.73 -29.08 -13.58
N SER A 10 28.85 -29.24 -14.27
CA SER A 10 30.01 -28.37 -14.14
C SER A 10 29.72 -26.94 -14.56
N THR A 11 30.26 -25.96 -13.82
CA THR A 11 30.17 -24.52 -14.16
C THR A 11 30.92 -24.19 -15.44
N LEU A 12 30.64 -23.03 -16.04
CA LEU A 12 31.34 -22.55 -17.22
C LEU A 12 32.86 -22.43 -16.94
N GLU A 13 33.20 -21.86 -15.81
CA GLU A 13 34.60 -21.68 -15.38
C GLU A 13 35.38 -22.99 -15.28
N VAL A 14 34.76 -24.05 -14.73
CA VAL A 14 35.37 -25.38 -14.67
C VAL A 14 35.60 -25.93 -16.06
N ARG A 15 34.70 -25.72 -17.00
CA ARG A 15 34.84 -26.16 -18.40
C ARG A 15 35.99 -25.43 -19.12
N GLU A 16 36.06 -24.10 -18.95
CA GLU A 16 37.10 -23.27 -19.54
C GLU A 16 38.46 -23.64 -19.02
N ARG A 17 38.63 -23.76 -17.71
CA ARG A 17 39.90 -24.17 -17.10
C ARG A 17 40.32 -25.57 -17.51
N ALA A 18 39.41 -26.53 -17.60
CA ALA A 18 39.74 -27.88 -18.03
C ALA A 18 40.16 -27.93 -19.51
N VAL A 19 39.50 -27.16 -20.38
CA VAL A 19 39.86 -27.05 -21.80
C VAL A 19 41.21 -26.31 -21.96
N GLU A 20 41.47 -25.29 -21.19
CA GLU A 20 42.72 -24.53 -21.16
C GLU A 20 43.89 -25.43 -20.71
N ALA A 21 43.72 -26.27 -19.68
CA ALA A 21 44.69 -27.25 -19.24
C ALA A 21 45.10 -28.20 -20.37
N ILE A 22 44.14 -28.68 -21.15
CA ILE A 22 44.40 -29.50 -22.37
C ILE A 22 45.15 -28.70 -23.43
N SER A 23 44.79 -27.43 -23.66
CA SER A 23 45.50 -26.58 -24.64
C SER A 23 46.96 -26.30 -24.27
N ARG A 24 47.27 -26.35 -22.98
CA ARG A 24 48.63 -26.25 -22.43
C ARG A 24 49.41 -27.57 -22.51
N GLY A 25 48.85 -28.62 -23.08
CA GLY A 25 49.53 -29.91 -23.32
C GLY A 25 49.40 -30.93 -22.20
N LEU A 26 48.53 -30.72 -21.18
CA LEU A 26 48.29 -31.71 -20.13
C LEU A 26 47.54 -32.92 -20.68
N PRO A 27 47.87 -34.15 -20.24
CA PRO A 27 47.21 -35.36 -20.69
C PRO A 27 45.71 -35.37 -20.33
N MET A 28 44.87 -35.75 -21.29
CA MET A 28 43.42 -35.76 -21.16
C MET A 28 42.93 -36.55 -19.92
N GLY A 29 43.65 -37.66 -19.58
CA GLY A 29 43.34 -38.48 -18.44
C GLY A 29 43.55 -37.78 -17.09
N GLU A 30 44.64 -37.09 -16.95
CA GLU A 30 45.01 -36.36 -15.73
C GLU A 30 44.06 -35.18 -15.51
N VAL A 31 43.72 -34.46 -16.57
CA VAL A 31 42.77 -33.34 -16.48
C VAL A 31 41.36 -33.87 -16.12
N ALA A 32 40.92 -34.97 -16.72
CA ALA A 32 39.62 -35.59 -16.39
C ALA A 32 39.56 -35.98 -14.92
N GLU A 33 40.62 -36.61 -14.39
CA GLU A 33 40.71 -36.99 -12.98
C GLU A 33 40.78 -35.78 -12.04
N ALA A 34 41.61 -34.81 -12.35
CA ALA A 34 41.78 -33.59 -11.54
C ALA A 34 40.52 -32.77 -11.40
N TYR A 35 39.70 -32.72 -12.45
CA TYR A 35 38.39 -31.98 -12.45
C TYR A 35 37.18 -32.85 -12.09
N GLY A 36 37.37 -34.16 -11.83
CA GLY A 36 36.32 -35.11 -11.50
C GLY A 36 35.29 -35.29 -12.59
N ILE A 37 35.71 -35.26 -13.86
CA ILE A 37 34.84 -35.37 -15.05
C ILE A 37 35.20 -36.56 -15.92
N ASP A 38 34.19 -37.10 -16.59
CA ASP A 38 34.44 -38.20 -17.52
C ASP A 38 35.22 -37.74 -18.76
N ARG A 39 36.17 -38.58 -19.25
CA ARG A 39 36.98 -38.29 -20.44
C ARG A 39 36.16 -37.96 -21.67
N THR A 40 35.02 -38.63 -21.89
CA THR A 40 34.16 -38.35 -23.04
C THR A 40 33.49 -36.97 -22.93
N THR A 41 33.19 -36.52 -21.70
CA THR A 41 32.66 -35.18 -21.43
C THR A 41 33.74 -34.12 -21.71
N LEU A 42 34.98 -34.34 -21.28
CA LEU A 42 36.09 -33.44 -21.57
C LEU A 42 36.40 -33.36 -23.07
N TYR A 43 36.36 -34.48 -23.77
CA TYR A 43 36.47 -34.54 -25.24
C TYR A 43 35.42 -33.67 -25.93
N ARG A 44 34.17 -33.80 -25.50
CA ARG A 44 33.06 -32.98 -26.03
C ARG A 44 33.31 -31.49 -25.77
N TRP A 45 33.88 -31.12 -24.61
CA TRP A 45 34.18 -29.72 -24.31
C TRP A 45 35.28 -29.17 -25.19
N VAL A 46 36.36 -29.91 -25.38
CA VAL A 46 37.46 -29.54 -26.28
C VAL A 46 36.95 -29.39 -27.73
N SER A 47 36.11 -30.31 -28.20
CA SER A 47 35.55 -30.20 -29.54
C SER A 47 34.62 -28.98 -29.66
N ARG A 48 33.79 -28.74 -28.65
CA ARG A 48 32.86 -27.60 -28.64
C ARG A 48 33.54 -26.24 -28.50
N SER A 49 34.64 -26.17 -27.76
CA SER A 49 35.40 -24.91 -27.60
C SER A 49 35.91 -24.38 -28.93
N LYS A 50 36.21 -25.28 -29.89
CA LYS A 50 36.68 -24.95 -31.23
C LYS A 50 35.59 -24.51 -32.22
N THR A 51 34.28 -24.73 -31.86
CA THR A 51 33.15 -24.51 -32.80
C THR A 51 32.11 -23.57 -32.24
N ILE A 52 31.37 -23.99 -31.21
CA ILE A 52 30.17 -23.31 -30.68
C ILE A 52 30.32 -22.75 -29.28
N GLY A 53 31.55 -22.89 -28.69
CA GLY A 53 31.88 -22.43 -27.34
C GLY A 53 31.37 -23.37 -26.22
N LEU A 54 31.81 -23.07 -25.00
CA LEU A 54 31.57 -23.89 -23.80
C LEU A 54 30.30 -23.52 -23.05
N LEU A 55 29.62 -22.43 -23.45
CA LEU A 55 28.33 -22.07 -22.87
C LEU A 55 27.34 -23.21 -23.04
N ARG A 56 26.62 -23.52 -21.97
CA ARG A 56 25.55 -24.51 -22.01
C ARG A 56 24.41 -23.99 -22.88
N LYS A 57 24.01 -24.78 -23.87
CA LYS A 57 22.74 -24.51 -24.55
C LYS A 57 21.61 -24.56 -23.52
N VAL A 58 20.85 -23.51 -23.44
CA VAL A 58 19.59 -23.53 -22.69
C VAL A 58 18.76 -24.64 -23.32
N GLY A 59 18.40 -25.65 -22.52
CA GLY A 59 17.53 -26.72 -23.01
C GLY A 59 16.23 -26.12 -23.52
N SER A 60 15.63 -26.77 -24.53
CA SER A 60 14.32 -26.34 -25.10
C SER A 60 13.21 -26.24 -24.04
N GLY A 61 13.44 -26.82 -22.84
CA GLY A 61 12.42 -26.87 -21.79
C GLY A 61 11.20 -27.69 -22.23
N ARG A 62 10.23 -27.80 -21.36
CA ARG A 62 8.88 -28.28 -21.73
C ARG A 62 8.24 -27.21 -22.62
N PRO A 63 7.65 -27.59 -23.78
CA PRO A 63 6.90 -26.65 -24.61
C PRO A 63 5.92 -25.84 -23.78
N ARG A 64 5.82 -24.54 -24.04
CA ARG A 64 4.87 -23.70 -23.31
C ARG A 64 3.45 -24.11 -23.72
N LEU A 65 2.68 -24.61 -22.76
CA LEU A 65 1.28 -25.05 -22.94
C LEU A 65 0.34 -23.97 -23.53
N LEU A 66 0.82 -22.75 -23.68
CA LEU A 66 0.05 -21.60 -24.12
C LEU A 66 0.74 -20.91 -25.32
N GLU A 67 0.98 -21.66 -26.40
CA GLU A 67 1.45 -21.05 -27.66
C GLU A 67 0.42 -20.07 -28.24
N HIS A 68 -0.87 -20.29 -27.95
CA HIS A 68 -2.00 -19.52 -28.45
C HIS A 68 -2.47 -18.39 -27.52
N LEU A 69 -1.93 -18.25 -26.30
CA LEU A 69 -2.22 -17.16 -25.37
C LEU A 69 -0.95 -16.36 -25.12
N THR A 70 -0.83 -15.24 -25.79
CA THR A 70 0.29 -14.32 -25.56
C THR A 70 0.19 -13.66 -24.19
N THR A 71 1.30 -13.17 -23.69
CA THR A 71 1.31 -12.38 -22.42
C THR A 71 0.44 -11.13 -22.56
N GLU A 72 0.46 -10.48 -23.72
CA GLU A 72 -0.34 -9.28 -24.02
C GLU A 72 -1.84 -9.58 -23.98
N GLU A 73 -2.29 -10.69 -24.56
CA GLU A 73 -3.70 -11.10 -24.50
C GLU A 73 -4.16 -11.38 -23.07
N LEU A 74 -3.31 -12.04 -22.26
CA LEU A 74 -3.59 -12.28 -20.86
C LEU A 74 -3.73 -10.96 -20.07
N VAL A 75 -2.84 -10.01 -20.32
CA VAL A 75 -2.90 -8.66 -19.72
C VAL A 75 -4.17 -7.95 -20.18
N ASN A 76 -4.49 -7.98 -21.46
CA ASN A 76 -5.70 -7.35 -22.01
C ASN A 76 -7.00 -7.92 -21.44
N ILE A 77 -7.03 -9.22 -21.09
CA ILE A 77 -8.18 -9.81 -20.39
C ILE A 77 -8.30 -9.24 -18.99
N VAL A 78 -7.20 -9.19 -18.24
CA VAL A 78 -7.19 -8.76 -16.84
C VAL A 78 -7.45 -7.25 -16.69
N LEU A 79 -7.04 -6.43 -17.65
CA LEU A 79 -7.31 -4.99 -17.64
C LEU A 79 -8.75 -4.64 -18.02
N LYS A 80 -9.50 -5.57 -18.58
CA LYS A 80 -10.95 -5.40 -18.77
C LYS A 80 -11.70 -5.77 -17.48
N PRO A 81 -12.80 -5.08 -17.14
CA PRO A 81 -13.61 -5.44 -15.98
C PRO A 81 -14.19 -6.85 -16.13
N ALA A 82 -14.23 -7.61 -15.03
CA ALA A 82 -14.74 -8.99 -15.09
C ALA A 82 -16.22 -9.09 -15.49
N ILE A 83 -17.00 -8.05 -15.31
CA ILE A 83 -18.38 -7.92 -15.82
C ILE A 83 -18.44 -8.13 -17.33
N SER A 84 -17.43 -7.68 -18.10
CA SER A 84 -17.36 -7.89 -19.54
C SER A 84 -17.27 -9.37 -19.97
N PHE A 85 -17.05 -10.26 -19.01
CA PHE A 85 -16.95 -11.70 -19.18
C PHE A 85 -18.08 -12.47 -18.48
N GLY A 86 -19.21 -11.77 -18.18
CA GLY A 86 -20.40 -12.39 -17.62
C GLY A 86 -20.42 -12.57 -16.09
N TYR A 87 -19.50 -11.93 -15.36
CA TYR A 87 -19.50 -11.92 -13.90
C TYR A 87 -20.31 -10.73 -13.36
N GLU A 88 -20.89 -10.89 -12.18
CA GLU A 88 -21.67 -9.84 -11.50
C GLU A 88 -20.83 -8.72 -10.88
N THR A 89 -19.52 -8.90 -10.76
CA THR A 89 -18.61 -7.93 -10.12
C THR A 89 -17.34 -7.75 -10.94
N ASP A 90 -16.74 -6.57 -10.88
CA ASP A 90 -15.52 -6.22 -11.63
C ASP A 90 -14.23 -6.88 -11.12
N LEU A 91 -14.28 -7.57 -9.99
CA LEU A 91 -13.08 -8.12 -9.38
C LEU A 91 -12.64 -9.43 -10.04
N TRP A 92 -11.42 -9.43 -10.53
CA TRP A 92 -10.78 -10.65 -10.96
C TRP A 92 -10.30 -11.50 -9.78
N THR A 93 -10.67 -12.76 -9.78
CA THR A 93 -10.01 -13.81 -9.01
C THR A 93 -9.27 -14.72 -9.95
N ILE A 94 -8.24 -15.41 -9.44
CA ILE A 94 -7.50 -16.36 -10.30
C ILE A 94 -8.40 -17.46 -10.86
N GLY A 95 -9.41 -17.89 -10.08
CA GLY A 95 -10.39 -18.87 -10.52
C GLY A 95 -11.30 -18.37 -11.65
N ARG A 96 -11.75 -17.10 -11.59
CA ARG A 96 -12.53 -16.48 -12.69
C ARG A 96 -11.70 -16.38 -13.96
N LEU A 97 -10.48 -15.88 -13.84
CA LEU A 97 -9.57 -15.75 -14.95
C LEU A 97 -9.24 -17.10 -15.59
N HIS A 98 -9.00 -18.12 -14.77
CA HIS A 98 -8.78 -19.50 -15.21
C HIS A 98 -9.94 -20.02 -16.05
N ARG A 99 -11.19 -19.82 -15.60
CA ARG A 99 -12.39 -20.23 -16.33
C ARG A 99 -12.51 -19.52 -17.68
N VAL A 100 -12.33 -18.21 -17.70
CA VAL A 100 -12.38 -17.42 -18.96
C VAL A 100 -11.32 -17.89 -19.96
N ILE A 101 -10.12 -18.21 -19.50
CA ILE A 101 -9.04 -18.68 -20.35
C ILE A 101 -9.37 -20.08 -20.89
N GLN A 102 -9.87 -20.99 -20.05
CA GLN A 102 -10.27 -22.33 -20.49
C GLN A 102 -11.38 -22.27 -21.53
N GLU A 103 -12.41 -21.48 -21.29
CA GLU A 103 -13.55 -21.34 -22.21
C GLU A 103 -13.15 -20.69 -23.53
N LYS A 104 -12.33 -19.63 -23.48
CA LYS A 104 -11.97 -18.89 -24.69
C LYS A 104 -10.92 -19.58 -25.58
N TYR A 105 -9.94 -20.24 -24.96
CA TYR A 105 -8.79 -20.79 -25.66
C TYR A 105 -8.80 -22.34 -25.71
N GLN A 106 -9.78 -22.97 -25.07
CA GLN A 106 -9.93 -24.44 -25.03
C GLN A 106 -8.66 -25.16 -24.53
N VAL A 107 -7.99 -24.58 -23.52
CA VAL A 107 -6.72 -25.07 -22.99
C VAL A 107 -6.84 -25.45 -21.51
N GLU A 108 -6.29 -26.60 -21.16
CA GLU A 108 -6.12 -27.00 -19.76
C GLU A 108 -4.83 -26.37 -19.18
N ILE A 109 -5.00 -25.48 -18.23
CA ILE A 109 -3.90 -24.75 -17.59
C ILE A 109 -4.16 -24.65 -16.09
N SER A 110 -3.11 -24.78 -15.27
CA SER A 110 -3.25 -24.58 -13.85
C SER A 110 -3.34 -23.08 -13.47
N GLN A 111 -4.05 -22.79 -12.38
CA GLN A 111 -4.13 -21.45 -11.81
C GLN A 111 -2.73 -20.88 -11.47
N ASP A 112 -1.80 -21.73 -11.01
CA ASP A 112 -0.43 -21.33 -10.72
C ASP A 112 0.33 -20.87 -11.97
N THR A 113 0.05 -21.48 -13.13
CA THR A 113 0.66 -21.05 -14.39
C THR A 113 0.15 -19.67 -14.81
N ILE A 114 -1.15 -19.40 -14.63
CA ILE A 114 -1.73 -18.07 -14.88
C ILE A 114 -1.13 -17.05 -13.92
N TRP A 115 -1.09 -17.37 -12.62
CA TRP A 115 -0.49 -16.51 -11.61
C TRP A 115 0.95 -16.12 -11.95
N ARG A 116 1.78 -17.09 -12.30
CA ARG A 116 3.18 -16.86 -12.66
C ARG A 116 3.29 -15.96 -13.91
N ARG A 117 2.50 -16.21 -14.95
CA ARG A 117 2.48 -15.39 -16.15
C ARG A 117 2.07 -13.93 -15.89
N LEU A 118 1.06 -13.71 -15.04
CA LEU A 118 0.67 -12.36 -14.63
C LEU A 118 1.82 -11.65 -13.91
N ARG A 119 2.54 -12.35 -13.05
CA ARG A 119 3.72 -11.81 -12.34
C ARG A 119 4.87 -11.50 -13.30
N GLU A 120 5.14 -12.36 -14.27
CA GLU A 120 6.13 -12.15 -15.34
C GLU A 120 5.76 -10.93 -16.22
N ALA A 121 4.48 -10.67 -16.40
CA ALA A 121 3.94 -9.50 -17.10
C ALA A 121 3.98 -8.20 -16.25
N GLY A 122 4.54 -8.23 -15.03
CA GLY A 122 4.63 -7.07 -14.14
C GLY A 122 3.35 -6.77 -13.36
N LEU A 123 2.31 -7.62 -13.44
CA LEU A 123 1.08 -7.44 -12.67
C LEU A 123 1.24 -7.95 -11.24
N THR A 124 0.61 -7.26 -10.30
CA THR A 124 0.60 -7.63 -8.87
C THR A 124 -0.83 -7.80 -8.38
N TYR A 125 -1.05 -8.78 -7.51
CA TYR A 125 -2.35 -8.98 -6.89
C TYR A 125 -2.53 -7.96 -5.76
N GLN A 126 -3.41 -6.97 -5.97
CA GLN A 126 -3.60 -5.84 -5.08
C GLN A 126 -5.04 -5.78 -4.59
N LYS A 127 -5.24 -5.23 -3.39
CA LYS A 127 -6.56 -4.86 -2.91
C LYS A 127 -6.97 -3.55 -3.58
N PRO A 128 -8.12 -3.49 -4.27
CA PRO A 128 -8.60 -2.26 -4.88
C PRO A 128 -8.92 -1.21 -3.81
N GLU A 129 -8.69 0.03 -4.14
CA GLU A 129 -9.15 1.16 -3.33
C GLU A 129 -10.67 1.34 -3.52
N ARG A 130 -11.31 1.85 -2.47
CA ARG A 130 -12.74 2.19 -2.55
C ARG A 130 -12.90 3.52 -3.26
N GLN A 131 -13.68 3.52 -4.32
CA GLN A 131 -14.17 4.74 -4.96
C GLN A 131 -15.68 4.81 -4.76
N TYR A 132 -16.15 5.92 -4.24
CA TYR A 132 -17.58 6.13 -4.04
C TYR A 132 -18.23 6.53 -5.37
N PHE A 133 -19.39 5.95 -5.67
CA PHE A 133 -20.17 6.32 -6.87
C PHE A 133 -20.58 7.80 -6.89
N GLN A 134 -20.65 8.42 -5.71
CA GLN A 134 -21.03 9.82 -5.52
C GLN A 134 -19.89 10.80 -5.74
N VAL A 135 -18.68 10.33 -6.07
CA VAL A 135 -17.53 11.20 -6.36
C VAL A 135 -17.83 11.99 -7.63
N ASP A 136 -17.74 13.31 -7.52
CA ASP A 136 -17.82 14.23 -8.64
C ASP A 136 -16.42 14.67 -9.03
N GLU A 137 -15.90 14.08 -10.10
CA GLU A 137 -14.54 14.37 -10.59
C GLU A 137 -14.43 15.80 -11.15
N ASP A 138 -15.50 16.38 -11.66
CA ASP A 138 -15.46 17.75 -12.15
C ASP A 138 -15.48 18.76 -10.99
N ALA A 139 -16.23 18.48 -9.92
CA ALA A 139 -16.15 19.24 -8.69
C ALA A 139 -14.76 19.14 -8.05
N ARG A 140 -14.08 17.98 -8.11
CA ARG A 140 -12.69 17.82 -7.68
C ARG A 140 -11.72 18.66 -8.51
N LYS A 141 -11.82 18.61 -9.83
CA LYS A 141 -10.99 19.44 -10.73
C LYS A 141 -11.19 20.92 -10.47
N GLU A 142 -12.44 21.35 -10.30
CA GLU A 142 -12.77 22.75 -10.00
C GLU A 142 -12.21 23.18 -8.64
N TRP A 143 -12.32 22.33 -7.62
CA TRP A 143 -11.71 22.61 -6.33
C TRP A 143 -10.19 22.80 -6.42
N MET A 144 -9.49 21.93 -7.17
CA MET A 144 -8.06 22.07 -7.39
C MET A 144 -7.71 23.33 -8.17
N ARG A 145 -8.57 23.81 -9.05
CA ARG A 145 -8.37 25.02 -9.86
C ARG A 145 -8.68 26.30 -9.07
N SER A 146 -9.70 26.29 -8.21
CA SER A 146 -10.21 27.48 -7.54
C SER A 146 -9.88 27.53 -6.04
N GLU A 147 -10.27 26.52 -5.27
CA GLU A 147 -10.15 26.55 -3.80
C GLU A 147 -8.73 26.23 -3.30
N ALA A 148 -8.06 25.23 -3.85
CA ALA A 148 -6.70 24.88 -3.41
C ALA A 148 -5.71 26.06 -3.57
N PRO A 149 -5.71 26.84 -4.69
CA PRO A 149 -4.91 28.06 -4.78
C PRO A 149 -5.31 29.17 -3.80
N LYS A 150 -6.62 29.30 -3.45
CA LYS A 150 -7.06 30.24 -2.39
C LYS A 150 -6.50 29.86 -1.03
N ILE A 151 -6.58 28.57 -0.68
CA ILE A 151 -5.98 28.04 0.55
C ILE A 151 -4.50 28.40 0.61
N ARG A 152 -3.74 28.06 -0.44
CA ARG A 152 -2.28 28.36 -0.51
C ARG A 152 -1.97 29.83 -0.38
N ARG A 153 -2.72 30.71 -1.08
CA ARG A 153 -2.59 32.16 -0.98
C ARG A 153 -2.88 32.67 0.44
N THR A 154 -3.95 32.17 1.06
CA THR A 154 -4.33 32.53 2.43
C THR A 154 -3.26 32.13 3.42
N VAL A 155 -2.75 30.88 3.33
CA VAL A 155 -1.65 30.40 4.17
C VAL A 155 -0.43 31.32 4.03
N LYS A 156 -0.02 31.63 2.81
CA LYS A 156 1.14 32.48 2.54
C LYS A 156 0.94 33.92 3.01
N LYS A 157 -0.21 34.54 2.67
CA LYS A 157 -0.52 35.93 3.01
C LYS A 157 -0.58 36.18 4.51
N LEU A 158 -1.16 35.26 5.26
CA LEU A 158 -1.37 35.38 6.71
C LEU A 158 -0.27 34.69 7.53
N ASN A 159 0.71 34.10 6.89
CA ASN A 159 1.66 33.19 7.54
C ASN A 159 0.95 32.18 8.46
N ALA A 160 -0.17 31.63 7.96
CA ALA A 160 -1.05 30.76 8.72
C ALA A 160 -0.51 29.34 8.83
N LEU A 161 -0.97 28.62 9.84
CA LEU A 161 -0.75 27.19 9.94
C LEU A 161 -1.89 26.45 9.21
N LEU A 162 -1.54 25.58 8.26
CA LEU A 162 -2.50 24.73 7.55
C LEU A 162 -2.70 23.43 8.30
N TYR A 163 -3.96 23.11 8.57
CA TYR A 163 -4.41 21.86 9.15
C TYR A 163 -5.48 21.21 8.28
N PHE A 164 -5.44 19.90 8.19
CA PHE A 164 -6.55 19.07 7.73
C PHE A 164 -7.17 18.42 8.94
N GLN A 165 -8.50 18.48 9.04
CA GLN A 165 -9.25 18.01 10.19
C GLN A 165 -10.22 16.92 9.76
N ASP A 166 -10.43 15.92 10.61
CA ASP A 166 -11.36 14.82 10.41
C ASP A 166 -11.85 14.22 11.73
N GLU A 167 -12.91 13.42 11.65
CA GLU A 167 -13.40 12.63 12.74
C GLU A 167 -13.28 11.13 12.48
N ALA A 168 -13.15 10.41 13.57
CA ALA A 168 -13.22 8.96 13.52
C ALA A 168 -13.93 8.37 14.73
N ASN A 169 -14.52 7.20 14.50
CA ASN A 169 -14.89 6.32 15.58
C ASN A 169 -13.85 5.21 15.71
N VAL A 170 -13.22 5.11 16.87
CA VAL A 170 -12.33 4.01 17.23
C VAL A 170 -13.17 2.91 17.84
N SER A 171 -13.28 1.79 17.17
CA SER A 171 -14.14 0.68 17.59
C SER A 171 -13.56 -0.05 18.81
N LEU A 172 -14.42 -0.47 19.73
CA LEU A 172 -14.07 -1.35 20.83
C LEU A 172 -13.71 -2.76 20.32
N THR A 173 -14.28 -3.19 19.20
CA THR A 173 -13.85 -4.40 18.50
C THR A 173 -12.59 -4.11 17.70
N ALA A 174 -11.48 -4.73 18.11
CA ALA A 174 -10.18 -4.53 17.50
C ALA A 174 -10.13 -4.97 16.03
N PHE A 175 -9.41 -4.22 15.22
CA PHE A 175 -8.99 -4.69 13.90
C PHE A 175 -7.90 -5.75 14.06
N LEU A 176 -8.13 -6.96 13.56
CA LEU A 176 -7.15 -8.04 13.57
C LEU A 176 -6.32 -8.03 12.29
N GLY A 177 -5.03 -7.95 12.43
CA GLY A 177 -4.11 -8.10 11.32
C GLY A 177 -3.49 -9.49 11.25
N LYS A 178 -2.63 -9.70 10.25
CA LYS A 178 -1.83 -10.92 10.15
C LYS A 178 -0.76 -10.96 11.23
N THR A 179 -0.49 -12.16 11.76
CA THR A 179 0.60 -12.43 12.70
C THR A 179 1.26 -13.77 12.36
N TRP A 180 2.39 -14.05 12.99
CA TRP A 180 3.11 -15.31 12.80
C TRP A 180 2.51 -16.44 13.63
N ALA A 181 2.40 -17.61 13.02
CA ALA A 181 1.99 -18.85 13.70
C ALA A 181 2.61 -20.06 12.98
N PRO A 182 2.75 -21.21 13.64
CA PRO A 182 3.14 -22.43 12.97
C PRO A 182 2.21 -22.78 11.81
N ARG A 183 2.77 -23.34 10.74
CA ARG A 183 1.99 -23.75 9.56
C ARG A 183 0.84 -24.69 9.97
N GLY A 184 -0.36 -24.38 9.48
CA GLY A 184 -1.56 -25.15 9.80
C GLY A 184 -2.19 -24.86 11.18
N LYS A 185 -1.60 -23.96 12.00
CA LYS A 185 -2.16 -23.55 13.30
C LYS A 185 -2.58 -22.09 13.24
N THR A 186 -3.87 -21.85 13.06
CA THR A 186 -4.42 -20.49 13.06
C THR A 186 -4.32 -19.89 14.47
N PRO A 187 -3.66 -18.72 14.65
CA PRO A 187 -3.58 -18.06 15.93
C PRO A 187 -4.96 -17.54 16.36
N ARG A 188 -5.24 -17.60 17.66
CA ARG A 188 -6.48 -17.09 18.25
C ARG A 188 -6.16 -15.90 19.14
N GLN A 189 -6.82 -14.77 18.93
CA GLN A 189 -6.70 -13.59 19.78
C GLN A 189 -8.03 -13.32 20.47
N LYS A 190 -7.98 -13.12 21.79
CA LYS A 190 -9.16 -12.72 22.56
C LYS A 190 -9.49 -11.25 22.24
N VAL A 191 -10.71 -10.98 21.86
CA VAL A 191 -11.28 -9.65 21.64
C VAL A 191 -12.62 -9.55 22.33
N THR A 192 -13.05 -8.33 22.65
CA THR A 192 -14.39 -8.12 23.19
C THR A 192 -15.47 -8.32 22.12
N GLY A 193 -16.59 -8.92 22.48
CA GLY A 193 -17.80 -8.95 21.66
C GLY A 193 -18.71 -7.74 21.87
N THR A 194 -18.39 -6.85 22.80
CA THR A 194 -19.19 -5.67 23.12
C THR A 194 -19.10 -4.65 21.99
N ARG A 195 -20.25 -4.19 21.52
CA ARG A 195 -20.32 -3.11 20.53
C ARG A 195 -20.07 -1.76 21.18
N GLY A 196 -19.47 -0.85 20.44
CA GLY A 196 -19.21 0.52 20.88
C GLY A 196 -17.89 1.06 20.36
N GLY A 197 -17.54 2.24 20.81
CA GLY A 197 -16.33 2.90 20.40
C GLY A 197 -16.14 4.24 21.09
N VAL A 198 -15.04 4.91 20.78
CA VAL A 198 -14.68 6.25 21.22
C VAL A 198 -14.67 7.16 20.00
N ALA A 199 -15.46 8.23 20.04
CA ALA A 199 -15.41 9.25 19.00
C ALA A 199 -14.19 10.13 19.22
N ALA A 200 -13.51 10.47 18.16
CA ALA A 200 -12.28 11.25 18.19
C ALA A 200 -12.27 12.27 17.06
N MET A 201 -11.71 13.45 17.34
CA MET A 201 -11.40 14.47 16.34
C MET A 201 -9.89 14.67 16.33
N SER A 202 -9.32 14.88 15.15
CA SER A 202 -7.94 15.33 15.03
C SER A 202 -7.75 16.35 13.92
N ALA A 203 -6.60 17.00 13.95
CA ALA A 203 -6.16 17.88 12.90
C ALA A 203 -4.64 17.73 12.73
N ILE A 204 -4.21 17.42 11.52
CA ILE A 204 -2.80 17.23 11.16
C ILE A 204 -2.29 18.38 10.30
N SER A 205 -1.03 18.78 10.50
CA SER A 205 -0.35 19.78 9.67
C SER A 205 0.87 19.20 8.94
N GLY A 206 1.22 19.79 7.79
CA GLY A 206 2.42 19.44 7.04
C GLY A 206 3.74 19.71 7.80
N SER A 207 3.70 20.51 8.87
CA SER A 207 4.84 20.70 9.78
C SER A 207 5.06 19.54 10.76
N GLY A 208 4.20 18.51 10.73
CA GLY A 208 4.27 17.37 11.64
C GLY A 208 3.68 17.65 13.02
N ARG A 209 2.60 18.40 13.08
CA ARG A 209 1.84 18.66 14.32
C ARG A 209 0.50 17.95 14.24
N LEU A 210 0.07 17.39 15.35
CA LEU A 210 -1.23 16.74 15.53
C LEU A 210 -1.91 17.34 16.76
N ILE A 211 -3.13 17.81 16.59
CA ILE A 211 -4.02 18.20 17.68
C ILE A 211 -5.16 17.19 17.66
N PHE A 212 -5.57 16.71 18.80
CA PHE A 212 -6.67 15.75 18.89
C PHE A 212 -7.52 15.96 20.14
N LYS A 213 -8.73 15.42 20.11
CA LYS A 213 -9.64 15.35 21.24
C LYS A 213 -10.50 14.10 21.15
N LEU A 214 -10.69 13.43 22.30
CA LEU A 214 -11.56 12.27 22.42
C LEU A 214 -12.90 12.70 23.03
N HIS A 215 -13.98 12.12 22.51
CA HIS A 215 -15.35 12.41 22.92
C HIS A 215 -16.04 11.12 23.35
N GLU A 216 -16.86 11.22 24.40
CA GLU A 216 -17.65 10.07 24.90
C GLU A 216 -18.96 9.88 24.13
N LYS A 217 -19.44 10.98 23.54
CA LYS A 217 -20.67 11.05 22.77
C LYS A 217 -20.39 11.25 21.29
N ARG A 218 -21.43 11.19 20.49
CA ARG A 218 -21.38 11.53 19.06
C ARG A 218 -20.92 12.97 18.89
N ILE A 219 -20.11 13.21 17.89
CA ILE A 219 -19.66 14.54 17.51
C ILE A 219 -20.79 15.28 16.81
N CYS A 220 -21.13 16.44 17.33
CA CYS A 220 -22.10 17.38 16.81
C CYS A 220 -21.42 18.76 16.61
N SER A 221 -22.19 19.78 16.28
CA SER A 221 -21.64 21.13 16.03
C SER A 221 -20.91 21.72 17.24
N GLU A 222 -21.37 21.38 18.44
CA GLU A 222 -20.77 21.81 19.70
C GLU A 222 -19.34 21.32 19.87
N GLU A 223 -19.13 20.02 19.61
CA GLU A 223 -17.80 19.40 19.71
C GLU A 223 -16.87 19.96 18.64
N VAL A 224 -17.38 20.21 17.43
CA VAL A 224 -16.60 20.86 16.36
C VAL A 224 -16.17 22.27 16.79
N ILE A 225 -17.08 23.08 17.31
CA ILE A 225 -16.80 24.44 17.80
C ILE A 225 -15.79 24.40 18.94
N GLU A 226 -15.94 23.48 19.88
CA GLU A 226 -15.02 23.31 20.99
C GLU A 226 -13.61 22.96 20.50
N PHE A 227 -13.52 22.01 19.55
CA PHE A 227 -12.24 21.60 18.97
C PHE A 227 -11.54 22.73 18.20
N LEU A 228 -12.28 23.48 17.37
CA LEU A 228 -11.75 24.67 16.68
C LEU A 228 -11.27 25.73 17.71
N GLY A 229 -12.00 25.90 18.81
CA GLY A 229 -11.60 26.75 19.94
C GLY A 229 -10.32 26.26 20.61
N GLN A 230 -10.17 24.96 20.81
CA GLN A 230 -8.94 24.35 21.33
C GLN A 230 -7.75 24.62 20.38
N MET A 231 -7.92 24.45 19.08
CA MET A 231 -6.88 24.75 18.10
C MET A 231 -6.43 26.22 18.17
N LEU A 232 -7.37 27.15 18.28
CA LEU A 232 -7.08 28.59 18.43
C LEU A 232 -6.36 28.92 19.72
N LYS A 233 -6.71 28.24 20.83
CA LYS A 233 -6.00 28.38 22.12
C LYS A 233 -4.59 27.83 22.08
N HIS A 234 -4.41 26.69 21.37
CA HIS A 234 -3.09 26.09 21.20
C HIS A 234 -2.14 26.99 20.38
N HIS A 235 -2.69 27.78 19.44
CA HIS A 235 -1.95 28.70 18.58
C HIS A 235 -2.35 30.17 18.82
N LYS A 236 -2.00 30.72 20.00
CA LYS A 236 -2.48 32.03 20.47
C LYS A 236 -2.26 33.19 19.50
N ASN A 237 -1.12 33.20 18.77
CA ASN A 237 -0.69 34.32 17.92
C ASN A 237 -0.59 33.96 16.43
N ARG A 238 -1.23 32.85 15.98
CA ARG A 238 -1.15 32.41 14.58
C ARG A 238 -2.54 32.34 13.95
N HIS A 239 -2.61 32.69 12.68
CA HIS A 239 -3.75 32.37 11.87
C HIS A 239 -3.78 30.86 11.60
N LEU A 240 -4.98 30.29 11.58
CA LEU A 240 -5.22 28.90 11.25
C LEU A 240 -6.02 28.82 9.97
N VAL A 241 -5.57 28.04 9.03
CA VAL A 241 -6.32 27.57 7.88
C VAL A 241 -6.66 26.11 8.14
N VAL A 242 -7.95 25.79 8.24
CA VAL A 242 -8.43 24.44 8.52
C VAL A 242 -9.22 23.96 7.31
N VAL A 243 -8.83 22.82 6.78
CA VAL A 243 -9.55 22.13 5.69
C VAL A 243 -10.26 20.94 6.30
N MET A 244 -11.56 20.83 6.10
CA MET A 244 -12.43 19.78 6.62
C MET A 244 -13.43 19.33 5.56
N ASP A 245 -14.13 18.25 5.79
CA ASP A 245 -15.19 17.80 4.91
C ASP A 245 -16.48 18.67 5.03
N GLN A 246 -17.50 18.31 4.28
CA GLN A 246 -18.81 18.99 4.31
C GLN A 246 -19.85 18.25 5.16
N ALA A 247 -19.42 17.55 6.22
CA ALA A 247 -20.36 16.90 7.13
C ALA A 247 -21.33 17.92 7.77
N PRO A 248 -22.58 17.53 8.10
CA PRO A 248 -23.55 18.45 8.68
C PRO A 248 -23.08 19.22 9.92
N PRO A 249 -22.31 18.64 10.86
CA PRO A 249 -21.74 19.40 11.97
C PRO A 249 -20.80 20.54 11.55
N HIS A 250 -20.06 20.37 10.44
CA HIS A 250 -19.12 21.36 9.93
C HIS A 250 -19.79 22.53 9.22
N THR A 251 -20.88 22.25 8.51
CA THR A 251 -21.60 23.24 7.69
C THR A 251 -22.83 23.83 8.39
N SER A 252 -23.10 23.45 9.63
CA SER A 252 -24.24 23.94 10.39
C SER A 252 -24.16 25.46 10.61
N HIS A 253 -25.29 26.14 10.68
CA HIS A 253 -25.35 27.58 10.99
C HIS A 253 -24.58 27.93 12.28
N LYS A 254 -24.63 27.06 13.28
CA LYS A 254 -23.94 27.26 14.56
C LYS A 254 -22.44 27.27 14.39
N THR A 255 -21.91 26.31 13.66
CA THR A 255 -20.46 26.20 13.37
C THR A 255 -20.00 27.36 12.48
N MET A 256 -20.74 27.68 11.41
CA MET A 256 -20.41 28.77 10.52
C MET A 256 -20.45 30.13 11.22
N ASN A 257 -21.44 30.38 12.08
CA ASN A 257 -21.47 31.59 12.90
C ASN A 257 -20.25 31.69 13.81
N TYR A 258 -19.87 30.60 14.48
CA TYR A 258 -18.66 30.59 15.30
C TYR A 258 -17.42 30.93 14.47
N ILE A 259 -17.22 30.28 13.32
CA ILE A 259 -16.10 30.54 12.42
C ILE A 259 -16.02 32.02 12.04
N ASN A 260 -17.15 32.59 11.64
CA ASN A 260 -17.24 33.99 11.21
C ASN A 260 -16.89 35.02 12.32
N THR A 261 -17.04 34.64 13.60
CA THR A 261 -16.63 35.49 14.73
C THR A 261 -15.12 35.43 15.02
N LYS A 262 -14.36 34.56 14.38
CA LYS A 262 -12.95 34.33 14.68
C LYS A 262 -12.03 34.81 13.56
N SER A 263 -11.50 36.02 13.69
CA SER A 263 -10.63 36.66 12.67
C SER A 263 -9.36 35.87 12.31
N ARG A 264 -8.91 34.97 13.20
CA ARG A 264 -7.72 34.13 12.99
C ARG A 264 -8.04 32.73 12.46
N LEU A 265 -9.30 32.38 12.24
CA LEU A 265 -9.74 31.06 11.77
C LEU A 265 -10.30 31.17 10.35
N HIS A 266 -9.70 30.45 9.44
CA HIS A 266 -10.10 30.40 8.03
C HIS A 266 -10.39 28.95 7.69
N VAL A 267 -11.66 28.64 7.42
CA VAL A 267 -12.10 27.29 7.12
C VAL A 267 -12.41 27.14 5.64
N PHE A 268 -11.94 26.04 5.08
CA PHE A 268 -12.23 25.60 3.71
C PHE A 268 -12.78 24.17 3.73
N HIS A 269 -13.62 23.86 2.78
CA HIS A 269 -14.22 22.54 2.70
C HIS A 269 -13.69 21.76 1.50
N LEU A 270 -13.43 20.46 1.71
CA LEU A 270 -13.12 19.52 0.65
C LEU A 270 -14.34 19.28 -0.24
N PRO A 271 -14.17 18.82 -1.48
CA PRO A 271 -15.29 18.34 -2.28
C PRO A 271 -16.01 17.20 -1.56
N LYS A 272 -17.31 17.07 -1.78
CA LYS A 272 -18.08 15.95 -1.21
C LYS A 272 -17.50 14.61 -1.63
N TYR A 273 -17.62 13.62 -0.77
CA TYR A 273 -17.14 12.25 -1.02
C TYR A 273 -15.67 12.14 -1.41
N SER A 274 -14.79 12.99 -0.83
CA SER A 274 -13.35 13.00 -1.09
C SER A 274 -12.49 12.71 0.15
N PRO A 275 -12.72 11.59 0.89
CA PRO A 275 -11.94 11.25 2.07
C PRO A 275 -10.47 10.96 1.73
N ASP A 276 -10.21 10.47 0.52
CA ASP A 276 -8.86 10.23 -0.01
C ASP A 276 -8.03 11.52 -0.10
N TRP A 277 -8.67 12.70 -0.14
CA TRP A 277 -8.06 14.02 -0.15
C TRP A 277 -7.89 14.63 1.25
N ASN A 278 -8.44 13.99 2.29
CA ASN A 278 -8.23 14.44 3.66
C ASN A 278 -6.98 13.77 4.27
N GLN A 279 -5.95 14.55 4.55
CA GLN A 279 -4.70 14.07 5.14
C GLN A 279 -4.93 13.46 6.53
N ASP A 280 -5.91 13.93 7.26
CA ASP A 280 -6.20 13.45 8.61
C ASP A 280 -6.81 12.04 8.62
N GLU A 281 -7.50 11.63 7.53
CA GLU A 281 -7.94 10.24 7.32
C GLU A 281 -6.75 9.24 7.40
N LYS A 282 -5.57 9.67 6.99
CA LYS A 282 -4.36 8.83 7.06
C LYS A 282 -3.84 8.69 8.50
N VAL A 283 -4.13 9.66 9.37
CA VAL A 283 -3.86 9.55 10.83
C VAL A 283 -4.73 8.46 11.42
N TRP A 284 -6.04 8.47 11.11
CA TRP A 284 -6.97 7.44 11.59
C TRP A 284 -6.63 6.05 11.05
N ASN A 285 -6.21 5.97 9.80
CA ASN A 285 -5.77 4.72 9.21
C ASN A 285 -4.54 4.16 9.94
N HIS A 286 -3.53 5.01 10.19
CA HIS A 286 -2.34 4.62 10.94
C HIS A 286 -2.70 4.18 12.38
N LEU A 287 -3.51 4.97 13.08
CA LEU A 287 -3.96 4.66 14.44
C LEU A 287 -4.67 3.30 14.50
N LYS A 288 -5.66 3.08 13.65
CA LYS A 288 -6.50 1.86 13.67
C LYS A 288 -5.74 0.60 13.25
N HIS A 289 -4.87 0.72 12.24
CA HIS A 289 -4.25 -0.45 11.61
C HIS A 289 -2.79 -0.69 12.01
N GLN A 290 -2.15 0.24 12.71
CA GLN A 290 -0.80 0.05 13.24
C GLN A 290 -0.79 0.13 14.76
N GLU A 291 -1.22 1.26 15.34
CA GLU A 291 -1.08 1.52 16.77
C GLU A 291 -2.06 0.74 17.64
N LEU A 292 -3.31 0.59 17.18
CA LEU A 292 -4.39 -0.10 17.90
C LEU A 292 -4.70 -1.49 17.31
N LYS A 293 -3.85 -1.97 16.40
CA LYS A 293 -4.04 -3.28 15.79
C LYS A 293 -4.04 -4.38 16.84
N GLY A 294 -5.14 -5.14 16.92
CA GLY A 294 -5.27 -6.25 17.86
C GLY A 294 -5.34 -5.82 19.33
N HIS A 295 -5.78 -4.60 19.64
CA HIS A 295 -5.95 -4.16 21.02
C HIS A 295 -6.92 -5.08 21.78
N GLN A 296 -6.78 -5.12 23.11
CA GLN A 296 -7.57 -6.00 24.00
C GLN A 296 -8.40 -5.20 25.01
N ALA A 297 -8.68 -3.93 24.73
CA ALA A 297 -9.57 -3.13 25.56
C ALA A 297 -10.94 -3.81 25.68
N LYS A 298 -11.44 -3.95 26.88
CA LYS A 298 -12.71 -4.60 27.20
C LYS A 298 -13.86 -3.61 27.37
N THR A 299 -13.51 -2.39 27.72
CA THR A 299 -14.45 -1.32 28.06
C THR A 299 -14.13 -0.04 27.28
N LYS A 300 -15.13 0.86 27.18
CA LYS A 300 -14.91 2.17 26.55
C LYS A 300 -13.85 3.03 27.27
N PRO A 301 -13.81 3.10 28.64
CA PRO A 301 -12.75 3.79 29.34
C PRO A 301 -11.36 3.27 29.01
N GLU A 302 -11.13 1.97 29.02
CA GLU A 302 -9.87 1.34 28.63
C GLU A 302 -9.47 1.70 27.20
N LEU A 303 -10.44 1.65 26.26
CA LEU A 303 -10.20 2.02 24.88
C LEU A 303 -9.84 3.51 24.75
N LYS A 304 -10.51 4.38 25.52
CA LYS A 304 -10.26 5.83 25.52
C LYS A 304 -8.83 6.12 25.98
N GLU A 305 -8.43 5.55 27.10
CA GLU A 305 -7.07 5.70 27.67
C GLU A 305 -6.00 5.19 26.70
N LEU A 306 -6.21 4.00 26.11
CA LEU A 306 -5.31 3.43 25.12
C LEU A 306 -5.20 4.33 23.87
N THR A 307 -6.33 4.82 23.37
CA THR A 307 -6.39 5.69 22.20
C THR A 307 -5.68 7.02 22.46
N GLU A 308 -5.90 7.61 23.63
CA GLU A 308 -5.25 8.86 24.05
C GLU A 308 -3.73 8.70 24.16
N THR A 309 -3.27 7.61 24.78
CA THR A 309 -1.85 7.27 24.89
C THR A 309 -1.21 7.14 23.50
N LYS A 310 -1.86 6.43 22.57
CA LYS A 310 -1.35 6.25 21.22
C LYS A 310 -1.31 7.55 20.41
N LEU A 311 -2.36 8.35 20.46
CA LEU A 311 -2.38 9.67 19.80
C LEU A 311 -1.35 10.62 20.39
N THR A 312 -1.14 10.60 21.71
CA THR A 312 -0.09 11.37 22.38
C THR A 312 1.30 10.94 21.89
N THR A 313 1.56 9.65 21.83
CA THR A 313 2.83 9.12 21.28
C THR A 313 3.03 9.55 19.83
N MET A 314 1.98 9.45 18.97
CA MET A 314 2.05 9.91 17.60
C MET A 314 2.31 11.42 17.51
N SER A 315 1.65 12.24 18.37
CA SER A 315 1.83 13.70 18.38
C SER A 315 3.25 14.12 18.76
N SER A 316 3.95 13.30 19.51
CA SER A 316 5.36 13.50 19.90
C SER A 316 6.35 13.08 18.80
N ASN A 317 5.88 12.59 17.64
CA ASN A 317 6.73 12.18 16.53
C ASN A 317 6.45 13.00 15.24
N PRO A 318 7.06 14.20 15.10
CA PRO A 318 6.83 15.04 13.91
C PRO A 318 7.27 14.40 12.59
N SER A 319 8.27 13.51 12.63
CA SER A 319 8.74 12.81 11.42
C SER A 319 7.68 11.83 10.90
N LEU A 320 7.07 11.03 11.78
CA LEU A 320 5.95 10.15 11.47
C LEU A 320 4.78 10.95 10.88
N LEU A 321 4.40 12.05 11.55
CA LEU A 321 3.26 12.87 11.14
C LEU A 321 3.48 13.53 9.77
N ARG A 322 4.69 14.03 9.48
CA ARG A 322 5.03 14.51 8.13
C ARG A 322 4.92 13.40 7.10
N GLY A 323 5.44 12.21 7.42
CA GLY A 323 5.32 11.05 6.54
C GLY A 323 3.86 10.65 6.28
N ILE A 324 2.98 10.76 7.29
CA ILE A 324 1.54 10.51 7.14
C ILE A 324 0.91 11.60 6.27
N PHE A 325 1.17 12.87 6.55
CA PHE A 325 0.61 14.01 5.83
C PHE A 325 0.90 13.94 4.32
N PHE A 326 2.14 13.68 3.93
CA PHE A 326 2.57 13.66 2.54
C PHE A 326 2.30 12.34 1.79
N ARG A 327 1.53 11.42 2.35
CA ARG A 327 1.06 10.22 1.63
C ARG A 327 -0.14 10.46 0.73
N CYS A 328 -0.77 11.62 0.81
CA CYS A 328 -1.95 11.95 0.02
C CYS A 328 -1.55 12.73 -1.25
N CYS A 329 -2.21 12.44 -2.37
CA CYS A 329 -1.94 13.08 -3.67
C CYS A 329 -2.13 14.61 -3.66
N VAL A 330 -3.03 15.13 -2.83
CA VAL A 330 -3.28 16.58 -2.69
C VAL A 330 -2.21 17.25 -1.82
N ALA A 331 -1.49 16.50 -0.99
CA ALA A 331 -0.49 17.05 -0.08
C ALA A 331 0.67 17.74 -0.81
N ASP A 332 1.07 17.24 -1.96
CA ASP A 332 2.15 17.83 -2.77
C ASP A 332 1.83 19.25 -3.26
N PHE A 333 0.55 19.56 -3.42
CA PHE A 333 0.12 20.91 -3.76
C PHE A 333 0.37 21.94 -2.64
N PHE A 334 0.45 21.46 -1.41
CA PHE A 334 0.64 22.29 -0.20
C PHE A 334 2.08 22.25 0.37
N ARG A 335 3.02 21.70 -0.37
CA ARG A 335 4.46 21.78 -0.08
C ARG A 335 5.04 23.15 -0.23
#